data_dfd3f85435e9993bb9a3849798a6d383
#
_entry.id   dfd3f85435e9993bb9a3849798a6d383
#
_cell.length_a   1.000
_cell.length_b   1.000
_cell.length_c   1.000
_cell.angle_alpha   90.00
_cell.angle_beta   90.00
_cell.angle_gamma   90.00
#
_symmetry.space_group_name_H-M   'P 1'
#
loop_
_entity.id
_entity.type
_entity.pdbx_description
1 polymer ?
#
loop_
_entity_poly.entity_id
_entity_poly.type
_entity_poly.pdbx_seq_one_letter_code
_entity_poly.pdbx_strand_id
1 'polypeptide(L)' 'MRTFESAAPVLSAWMARKELTAAELSRRTGIDAGILRPIMTGRARAVSTRNLMALARFFGCSMQELIDAFSGKTE' A
#
# COMPACT_ATOMS: atom_id res chain seq x y z
N MET A 1 -4.75 -5.60 -12.37
CA MET A 1 -4.24 -4.39 -11.70
C MET A 1 -5.38 -3.40 -11.49
N ARG A 2 -5.45 -2.83 -10.33
CA ARG A 2 -6.50 -1.87 -9.99
C ARG A 2 -5.92 -0.50 -9.69
N THR A 3 -6.69 0.55 -9.99
CA THR A 3 -6.29 1.93 -9.74
C THR A 3 -6.98 2.45 -8.49
N PHE A 4 -6.24 3.12 -7.63
CA PHE A 4 -6.74 3.59 -6.34
C PHE A 4 -6.42 5.06 -6.15
N GLU A 5 -7.44 5.86 -5.86
CA GLU A 5 -7.25 7.29 -5.65
C GLU A 5 -6.58 7.63 -4.34
N SER A 6 -6.81 6.83 -3.32
CA SER A 6 -6.33 7.11 -1.97
C SER A 6 -5.17 6.22 -1.52
N ALA A 7 -4.54 5.49 -2.43
CA ALA A 7 -3.45 4.60 -2.06
C ALA A 7 -2.28 5.36 -1.42
N ALA A 8 -1.90 6.50 -1.98
CA ALA A 8 -0.75 7.25 -1.48
C ALA A 8 -0.94 7.74 -0.04
N PRO A 9 -2.00 8.49 0.29
CA PRO A 9 -2.17 8.97 1.66
C PRO A 9 -2.37 7.84 2.66
N VAL A 10 -3.09 6.78 2.28
CA VAL A 10 -3.35 5.66 3.17
C VAL A 10 -2.08 4.87 3.45
N LEU A 11 -1.34 4.52 2.40
CA LEU A 11 -0.10 3.78 2.57
C LEU A 11 0.92 4.57 3.38
N SER A 12 1.05 5.86 3.08
CA SER A 12 1.97 6.72 3.81
C SER A 12 1.59 6.82 5.29
N ALA A 13 0.29 6.93 5.59
CA ALA A 13 -0.17 6.99 6.98
C ALA A 13 0.10 5.69 7.72
N TRP A 14 -0.16 4.55 7.07
CA TRP A 14 0.07 3.24 7.71
C TRP A 14 1.55 2.99 7.94
N MET A 15 2.40 3.43 7.01
CA MET A 15 3.85 3.32 7.18
C MET A 15 4.34 4.21 8.32
N ALA A 16 3.79 5.42 8.41
CA ALA A 16 4.17 6.34 9.48
C ALA A 16 3.84 5.79 10.86
N ARG A 17 2.69 5.14 11.00
CA ARG A 17 2.31 4.51 12.28
C ARG A 17 3.31 3.45 12.73
N LYS A 18 3.93 2.76 11.79
CA LYS A 18 4.91 1.71 12.08
C LYS A 18 6.33 2.22 11.94
N GLU A 19 6.50 3.50 11.67
CA GLU A 19 7.81 4.13 11.48
C GLU A 19 8.65 3.41 10.44
N LEU A 20 8.01 3.07 9.32
CA LEU A 20 8.67 2.31 8.25
C LEU A 20 9.12 3.23 7.11
N THR A 21 10.31 2.93 6.58
CA THR A 21 10.77 3.52 5.32
C THR A 21 10.34 2.63 4.17
N ALA A 22 10.42 3.15 2.95
CA ALA A 22 10.13 2.37 1.76
C ALA A 22 11.06 1.15 1.66
N ALA A 23 12.33 1.32 2.04
CA ALA A 23 13.29 0.23 2.00
C ALA A 23 12.91 -0.90 2.97
N GLU A 24 12.45 -0.52 4.17
CA GLU A 24 12.02 -1.52 5.15
C GLU A 24 10.76 -2.24 4.72
N LEU A 25 9.78 -1.50 4.21
CA LEU A 25 8.55 -2.09 3.72
C LEU A 25 8.85 -3.04 2.56
N SER A 26 9.76 -2.65 1.69
CA SER A 26 10.20 -3.51 0.59
C SER A 26 10.76 -4.84 1.08
N ARG A 27 11.65 -4.79 2.08
CA ARG A 27 12.24 -6.00 2.63
C ARG A 27 11.21 -6.91 3.27
N ARG A 28 10.22 -6.33 3.95
CA ARG A 28 9.24 -7.11 4.69
C ARG A 28 8.13 -7.67 3.83
N THR A 29 7.82 -7.01 2.72
CA THR A 29 6.74 -7.44 1.84
C THR A 29 7.23 -8.17 0.60
N GLY A 30 8.49 -7.99 0.25
CA GLY A 30 9.04 -8.52 -0.99
C GLY A 30 8.70 -7.68 -2.21
N ILE A 31 8.06 -6.51 -2.01
CA ILE A 31 7.74 -5.60 -3.11
C ILE A 31 8.92 -4.65 -3.31
N ASP A 32 9.39 -4.53 -4.54
CA ASP A 32 10.51 -3.65 -4.86
C ASP A 32 10.19 -2.20 -4.43
N ALA A 33 11.17 -1.55 -3.81
CA ALA A 33 11.02 -0.15 -3.40
C ALA A 33 10.73 0.76 -4.60
N GLY A 34 11.23 0.41 -5.78
CA GLY A 34 10.93 1.14 -7.01
C GLY A 34 9.46 1.08 -7.39
N ILE A 35 8.72 0.10 -6.87
CA ILE A 35 7.27 0.01 -7.06
C ILE A 35 6.55 0.74 -5.93
N LEU A 36 7.05 0.61 -4.70
CA LEU A 36 6.41 1.22 -3.53
C LEU A 36 6.48 2.74 -3.54
N ARG A 37 7.64 3.31 -3.87
CA ARG A 37 7.80 4.76 -3.84
C ARG A 37 6.81 5.52 -4.71
N PRO A 38 6.58 5.12 -5.98
CA PRO A 38 5.56 5.81 -6.79
C PRO A 38 4.17 5.72 -6.19
N ILE A 39 3.83 4.61 -5.53
CA ILE A 39 2.53 4.47 -4.87
C ILE A 39 2.44 5.44 -3.69
N MET A 40 3.50 5.51 -2.90
CA MET A 40 3.55 6.39 -1.73
C MET A 40 3.43 7.87 -2.08
N THR A 41 3.99 8.25 -3.22
CA THR A 41 3.98 9.66 -3.65
C THR A 41 2.77 10.01 -4.52
N GLY A 42 1.98 9.03 -4.89
CA GLY A 42 0.81 9.25 -5.74
C GLY A 42 1.13 9.29 -7.23
N ARG A 43 2.37 9.02 -7.62
CA ARG A 43 2.75 8.98 -9.03
C ARG A 43 2.18 7.76 -9.73
N ALA A 44 2.07 6.64 -9.01
CA ALA A 44 1.43 5.44 -9.51
C ALA A 44 0.21 5.17 -8.65
N ARG A 45 -0.94 5.01 -9.31
CA ARG A 45 -2.20 4.73 -8.62
C ARG A 45 -2.64 3.30 -8.79
N ALA A 46 -1.99 2.57 -9.70
CA ALA A 46 -2.33 1.18 -9.95
C ALA A 46 -1.50 0.27 -9.07
N VAL A 47 -2.15 -0.71 -8.45
CA VAL A 47 -1.48 -1.70 -7.61
C VAL A 47 -1.97 -3.07 -8.05
N SER A 48 -1.02 -3.98 -8.30
CA SER A 48 -1.37 -5.33 -8.72
C SER A 48 -2.01 -6.10 -7.57
N THR A 49 -2.82 -7.11 -7.92
CA THR A 49 -3.42 -7.99 -6.91
C THR A 49 -2.35 -8.64 -6.04
N ARG A 50 -1.26 -9.06 -6.65
CA ARG A 50 -0.15 -9.67 -5.94
C ARG A 50 0.42 -8.74 -4.86
N ASN A 51 0.61 -7.48 -5.22
CA ASN A 51 1.15 -6.50 -4.28
C ASN A 51 0.13 -6.11 -3.22
N LEU A 52 -1.15 -6.06 -3.58
CA LEU A 52 -2.21 -5.83 -2.60
C LEU A 52 -2.22 -6.93 -1.56
N MET A 53 -2.07 -8.18 -1.98
CA MET A 53 -2.02 -9.31 -1.05
C MET A 53 -0.85 -9.19 -0.09
N ALA A 54 0.31 -8.85 -0.61
CA ALA A 54 1.51 -8.71 0.22
C ALA A 54 1.34 -7.60 1.26
N LEU A 55 0.78 -6.48 0.85
CA LEU A 55 0.53 -5.35 1.76
C LEU A 55 -0.52 -5.71 2.81
N ALA A 56 -1.61 -6.36 2.41
CA ALA A 56 -2.66 -6.75 3.34
C ALA A 56 -2.12 -7.71 4.40
N ARG A 57 -1.33 -8.68 3.99
CA ARG A 57 -0.73 -9.63 4.92
C ARG A 57 0.22 -8.94 5.90
N PHE A 58 1.03 -8.03 5.40
CA PHE A 58 1.97 -7.30 6.24
C PHE A 58 1.25 -6.42 7.27
N PHE A 59 0.22 -5.70 6.84
CA PHE A 59 -0.52 -4.80 7.73
C PHE A 59 -1.57 -5.51 8.56
N GLY A 60 -1.76 -6.80 8.34
CA GLY A 60 -2.68 -7.61 9.15
C GLY A 60 -4.15 -7.35 8.90
N CYS A 61 -4.51 -7.03 7.66
CA CYS A 61 -5.90 -6.80 7.29
C CYS A 61 -6.29 -7.70 6.11
N SER A 62 -7.59 -7.74 5.82
CA SER A 62 -8.06 -8.49 4.68
C SER A 62 -7.81 -7.70 3.39
N MET A 63 -7.83 -8.40 2.26
CA MET A 63 -7.74 -7.76 0.96
C MET A 63 -8.83 -6.72 0.77
N GLN A 64 -10.05 -7.05 1.19
CA GLN A 64 -11.17 -6.13 1.03
C GLN A 64 -11.01 -4.88 1.87
N GLU A 65 -10.49 -5.03 3.09
CA GLU A 65 -10.22 -3.88 3.95
C GLU A 65 -9.18 -2.95 3.32
N LEU A 66 -8.12 -3.54 2.74
CA LEU A 66 -7.08 -2.76 2.09
C LEU A 66 -7.63 -2.05 0.84
N ILE A 67 -8.40 -2.77 0.03
CA ILE A 67 -9.00 -2.22 -1.17
C ILE A 67 -9.93 -1.06 -0.82
N ASP A 68 -10.74 -1.22 0.21
CA ASP A 68 -11.65 -0.16 0.65
C ASP A 68 -10.89 1.06 1.14
N ALA A 69 -9.83 0.85 1.92
CA ALA A 69 -9.00 1.95 2.40
C ALA A 69 -8.34 2.71 1.24
N PHE A 70 -7.75 1.97 0.30
CA PHE A 70 -7.08 2.58 -0.85
C PHE A 70 -8.06 3.26 -1.80
N SER A 71 -9.31 2.83 -1.78
CA SER A 71 -10.37 3.45 -2.61
C SER A 71 -10.98 4.68 -1.94
N GLY A 72 -10.58 4.99 -0.72
CA GLY A 72 -11.12 6.12 0.02
C GLY A 72 -12.49 5.87 0.61
N LYS A 73 -12.91 4.60 0.69
CA LYS A 73 -14.17 4.24 1.30
C LYS A 73 -14.01 4.17 2.81
N THR A 74 -14.52 5.15 3.50
CA THR A 74 -14.49 5.18 4.95
C THR A 74 -15.91 5.10 5.49
N GLU A 75 -16.03 4.48 6.63
CA GLU A 75 -17.29 4.41 7.33
C GLU A 75 -17.76 5.77 7.80
#